data_86df69e1968886a48a31d28d6c6cb659
#
_entry.id   86df69e1968886a48a31d28d6c6cb659
#
_cell.length_a   1.000
_cell.length_b   1.000
_cell.length_c   1.000
_cell.angle_alpha   90.00
_cell.angle_beta   90.00
_cell.angle_gamma   90.00
#
_symmetry.space_group_name_H-M   'P 1'
#
loop_
_entity.id
_entity.type
_entity.pdbx_description
1 polymer ?
#
loop_
_entity_poly.entity_id
_entity_poly.type
_entity_poly.pdbx_seq_one_letter_code
_entity_poly.pdbx_strand_id
1 'polypeptide(L)'
;VKKINFLLSELFQYAHSEGDIAKNPMRNVKMPKKTLFKPEREIIALESEEVRALEQVAVMKRKNGLPLITHANLIVFLVHTGLRCGELQALKWSDIDFCSKTVTVNKNLSMVCDRDRNGERKNHKKAKIKGTKTTSGNRIVPLNTKAIAALKNLHTIYRKKGICSPNVVASLNGNMLSNDQLQRVLHRVLKYAEISKPFTLHQLRHTFATQTLNAGVPITVVSKWLGHANVSVTYNTYIHVLESVETTAVTLLEAI
;
A
#
# COMPACT_ATOMS: atom_id res chain seq x y z
N VAL A 1 -17.48 14.61 -7.27
CA VAL A 1 -18.45 14.92 -8.34
C VAL A 1 -18.89 13.64 -9.05
N LYS A 2 -18.00 12.80 -9.67
CA LYS A 2 -18.40 11.58 -10.42
C LYS A 2 -19.29 10.62 -9.65
N LYS A 3 -18.97 10.34 -8.35
CA LYS A 3 -19.78 9.44 -7.52
C LYS A 3 -21.17 10.02 -7.21
N ILE A 4 -21.27 11.32 -6.99
CA ILE A 4 -22.54 12.00 -6.75
C ILE A 4 -23.39 11.96 -8.02
N ASN A 5 -22.81 12.29 -9.17
CA ASN A 5 -23.49 12.23 -10.46
C ASN A 5 -24.03 10.83 -10.76
N PHE A 6 -23.21 9.78 -10.52
CA PHE A 6 -23.65 8.40 -10.69
C PHE A 6 -24.86 8.06 -9.79
N LEU A 7 -24.79 8.39 -8.49
CA LEU A 7 -25.86 8.13 -7.54
C LEU A 7 -27.15 8.87 -7.90
N LEU A 8 -27.04 10.15 -8.31
CA LEU A 8 -28.20 10.91 -8.75
C LEU A 8 -28.76 10.37 -10.06
N SER A 9 -27.92 9.95 -11.00
CA SER A 9 -28.38 9.35 -12.25
C SER A 9 -29.18 8.06 -11.99
N GLU A 10 -28.69 7.18 -11.13
CA GLU A 10 -29.39 5.95 -10.74
C GLU A 10 -30.71 6.25 -10.01
N LEU A 11 -30.69 7.19 -9.06
CA LEU A 11 -31.89 7.59 -8.31
C LEU A 11 -32.99 8.13 -9.22
N PHE A 12 -32.65 9.07 -10.12
CA PHE A 12 -33.64 9.65 -11.03
C PHE A 12 -34.04 8.68 -12.16
N GLN A 13 -33.19 7.73 -12.51
CA GLN A 13 -33.55 6.65 -13.42
C GLN A 13 -34.60 5.74 -12.80
N TYR A 14 -34.42 5.40 -11.51
CA TYR A 14 -35.41 4.63 -10.75
C TYR A 14 -36.74 5.37 -10.63
N ALA A 15 -36.74 6.64 -10.21
CA ALA A 15 -37.96 7.44 -10.10
C ALA A 15 -38.70 7.60 -11.47
N HIS A 16 -37.96 7.64 -12.56
CA HIS A 16 -38.55 7.66 -13.90
C HIS A 16 -39.16 6.30 -14.28
N SER A 17 -38.53 5.18 -13.92
CA SER A 17 -39.09 3.84 -14.15
C SER A 17 -40.35 3.55 -13.34
N GLU A 18 -40.44 4.11 -12.13
CA GLU A 18 -41.66 4.00 -11.27
C GLU A 18 -42.77 4.98 -11.70
N GLY A 19 -42.50 5.90 -12.64
CA GLY A 19 -43.48 6.87 -13.10
C GLY A 19 -43.59 8.12 -12.24
N ASP A 20 -42.79 8.26 -11.20
CA ASP A 20 -42.78 9.41 -10.27
C ASP A 20 -42.37 10.72 -10.94
N ILE A 21 -41.54 10.62 -12.00
CA ILE A 21 -41.09 11.77 -12.81
C ILE A 21 -41.21 11.47 -14.30
N ALA A 22 -41.62 12.46 -15.06
CA ALA A 22 -41.83 12.34 -16.50
C ALA A 22 -40.50 12.22 -17.30
N LYS A 23 -39.41 12.77 -16.78
CA LYS A 23 -38.06 12.74 -17.44
C LYS A 23 -36.98 12.71 -16.38
N ASN A 24 -35.92 11.94 -16.66
CA ASN A 24 -34.73 11.93 -15.81
C ASN A 24 -33.94 13.24 -16.01
N PRO A 25 -33.84 14.13 -15.00
CA PRO A 25 -33.14 15.42 -15.11
C PRO A 25 -31.62 15.26 -15.31
N MET A 26 -31.05 14.10 -14.97
CA MET A 26 -29.61 13.85 -15.10
C MET A 26 -29.19 13.46 -16.50
N ARG A 27 -30.16 13.16 -17.41
CA ARG A 27 -29.86 12.65 -18.77
C ARG A 27 -28.96 13.59 -19.61
N ASN A 28 -29.08 14.91 -19.39
CA ASN A 28 -28.34 15.92 -20.14
C ASN A 28 -27.32 16.69 -19.30
N VAL A 29 -27.06 16.25 -18.06
CA VAL A 29 -26.07 16.89 -17.18
C VAL A 29 -24.67 16.59 -17.70
N LYS A 30 -24.02 17.60 -18.27
CA LYS A 30 -22.61 17.49 -18.66
C LYS A 30 -21.74 17.52 -17.41
N MET A 31 -20.94 16.47 -17.24
CA MET A 31 -19.94 16.47 -16.19
C MET A 31 -18.93 17.61 -16.40
N PRO A 32 -18.60 18.38 -15.34
CA PRO A 32 -17.56 19.37 -15.45
C PRO A 32 -16.28 18.70 -15.98
N LYS A 33 -15.72 19.27 -17.02
CA LYS A 33 -14.42 18.83 -17.56
C LYS A 33 -13.43 18.86 -16.40
N LYS A 34 -12.61 17.82 -16.30
CA LYS A 34 -11.48 17.81 -15.36
C LYS A 34 -10.74 19.14 -15.60
N THR A 35 -10.85 20.06 -14.66
CA THR A 35 -10.12 21.32 -14.75
C THR A 35 -8.66 20.94 -14.95
N LEU A 36 -8.03 21.46 -16.01
CA LEU A 36 -6.64 21.25 -16.41
C LEU A 36 -5.61 21.65 -15.33
N PHE A 37 -6.10 22.09 -14.18
CA PHE A 37 -5.33 22.68 -13.07
C PHE A 37 -5.28 21.82 -11.80
N LYS A 38 -5.54 20.50 -11.83
CA LYS A 38 -4.95 19.67 -10.79
C LYS A 38 -3.54 19.32 -11.27
N PRO A 39 -2.50 19.88 -10.65
CA PRO A 39 -1.16 19.40 -10.91
C PRO A 39 -1.21 17.88 -10.73
N GLU A 40 -0.71 17.12 -11.69
CA GLU A 40 -0.52 15.70 -11.52
C GLU A 40 0.23 15.53 -10.21
N ARG A 41 -0.35 14.74 -9.29
CA ARG A 41 0.30 14.50 -8.01
C ARG A 41 1.59 13.77 -8.33
N GLU A 42 2.67 14.49 -8.21
CA GLU A 42 4.00 13.93 -8.37
C GLU A 42 4.14 12.71 -7.47
N ILE A 43 4.56 11.61 -8.05
CA ILE A 43 4.78 10.38 -7.29
C ILE A 43 6.11 10.54 -6.58
N ILE A 44 6.04 10.77 -5.28
CA ILE A 44 7.24 10.81 -4.44
C ILE A 44 7.63 9.35 -4.15
N ALA A 45 8.76 8.94 -4.68
CA ALA A 45 9.42 7.68 -4.39
C ALA A 45 10.76 7.95 -3.69
N LEU A 46 11.26 6.98 -2.96
CA LEU A 46 12.60 7.02 -2.37
C LEU A 46 13.62 6.50 -3.39
N GLU A 47 14.75 7.17 -3.43
CA GLU A 47 15.91 6.74 -4.18
C GLU A 47 16.56 5.50 -3.54
N SER A 48 17.44 4.82 -4.27
CA SER A 48 18.08 3.59 -3.79
C SER A 48 18.92 3.82 -2.53
N GLU A 49 19.58 4.96 -2.42
CA GLU A 49 20.37 5.38 -1.25
C GLU A 49 19.47 5.63 -0.03
N GLU A 50 18.32 6.27 -0.26
CA GLU A 50 17.33 6.53 0.79
C GLU A 50 16.72 5.22 1.34
N VAL A 51 16.45 4.24 0.44
CA VAL A 51 16.00 2.89 0.87
C VAL A 51 17.08 2.17 1.67
N ARG A 52 18.36 2.26 1.26
CA ARG A 52 19.49 1.72 2.05
C ARG A 52 19.59 2.37 3.43
N ALA A 53 19.36 3.68 3.54
CA ALA A 53 19.34 4.37 4.82
C ALA A 53 18.21 3.86 5.72
N LEU A 54 16.99 3.61 5.18
CA LEU A 54 15.90 2.97 5.94
C LEU A 54 16.30 1.57 6.47
N GLU A 55 16.97 0.77 5.63
CA GLU A 55 17.44 -0.57 6.00
C GLU A 55 18.45 -0.49 7.16
N GLN A 56 19.38 0.46 7.10
CA GLN A 56 20.38 0.68 8.16
C GLN A 56 19.72 1.08 9.48
N VAL A 57 18.77 2.02 9.45
CA VAL A 57 18.01 2.42 10.65
C VAL A 57 17.25 1.23 11.27
N ALA A 58 16.71 0.33 10.44
CA ALA A 58 15.95 -0.83 10.93
C ALA A 58 16.78 -1.83 11.74
N VAL A 59 18.10 -1.86 11.55
CA VAL A 59 19.03 -2.73 12.30
C VAL A 59 19.78 -2.02 13.40
N MET A 60 19.64 -0.69 13.51
CA MET A 60 20.27 0.10 14.58
C MET A 60 19.80 -0.33 15.97
N LYS A 61 20.72 -0.36 16.91
CA LYS A 61 20.47 -0.72 18.30
C LYS A 61 20.80 0.44 19.23
N ARG A 62 20.12 0.49 20.37
CA ARG A 62 20.45 1.35 21.49
C ARG A 62 21.64 0.79 22.26
N LYS A 63 22.23 1.57 23.17
CA LYS A 63 23.33 1.14 24.06
C LYS A 63 23.04 -0.17 24.83
N ASN A 64 21.77 -0.42 25.16
CA ASN A 64 21.32 -1.64 25.83
C ASN A 64 21.06 -2.84 24.90
N GLY A 65 21.46 -2.78 23.61
CA GLY A 65 21.29 -3.85 22.63
C GLY A 65 19.88 -4.03 22.07
N LEU A 66 18.90 -3.24 22.55
CA LEU A 66 17.53 -3.25 22.01
C LEU A 66 17.47 -2.48 20.70
N PRO A 67 16.52 -2.79 19.81
CA PRO A 67 16.37 -2.04 18.57
C PRO A 67 16.05 -0.58 18.85
N LEU A 68 16.63 0.32 18.05
CA LEU A 68 16.37 1.75 18.14
C LEU A 68 14.88 2.05 17.93
N ILE A 69 14.27 1.41 16.93
CA ILE A 69 12.86 1.49 16.60
C ILE A 69 12.31 0.06 16.45
N THR A 70 11.47 -0.37 17.37
CA THR A 70 10.99 -1.77 17.47
C THR A 70 10.36 -2.30 16.18
N HIS A 71 9.61 -1.45 15.48
CA HIS A 71 8.84 -1.84 14.29
C HIS A 71 9.44 -1.34 12.95
N ALA A 72 10.69 -0.85 12.95
CA ALA A 72 11.33 -0.34 11.73
C ALA A 72 11.41 -1.40 10.62
N ASN A 73 11.58 -2.67 10.99
CA ASN A 73 11.59 -3.77 10.02
C ASN A 73 10.27 -3.94 9.24
N LEU A 74 9.12 -3.46 9.76
CA LEU A 74 7.85 -3.42 9.00
C LEU A 74 7.93 -2.41 7.85
N ILE A 75 8.64 -1.29 8.03
CA ILE A 75 8.83 -0.29 6.99
C ILE A 75 9.73 -0.84 5.88
N VAL A 76 10.82 -1.53 6.25
CA VAL A 76 11.70 -2.23 5.30
C VAL A 76 10.91 -3.31 4.55
N PHE A 77 10.09 -4.09 5.22
CA PHE A 77 9.25 -5.08 4.58
C PHE A 77 8.27 -4.47 3.57
N LEU A 78 7.63 -3.34 3.91
CA LEU A 78 6.71 -2.64 3.01
C LEU A 78 7.41 -2.13 1.75
N VAL A 79 8.60 -1.52 1.88
CA VAL A 79 9.33 -0.97 0.72
C VAL A 79 9.84 -2.06 -0.21
N HIS A 80 10.06 -3.29 0.29
CA HIS A 80 10.51 -4.43 -0.51
C HIS A 80 9.41 -5.36 -1.01
N THR A 81 8.13 -5.10 -0.67
CA THR A 81 7.00 -5.95 -1.09
C THR A 81 5.89 -5.17 -1.78
N GLY A 82 5.84 -3.86 -1.60
CA GLY A 82 4.79 -3.01 -2.16
C GLY A 82 3.39 -3.32 -1.62
N LEU A 83 3.25 -4.01 -0.50
CA LEU A 83 1.96 -4.30 0.12
C LEU A 83 1.24 -3.02 0.52
N ARG A 84 -0.10 -3.03 0.44
CA ARG A 84 -0.90 -1.96 1.04
C ARG A 84 -0.82 -2.04 2.56
N CYS A 85 -0.91 -0.89 3.24
CA CYS A 85 -0.85 -0.87 4.71
C CYS A 85 -1.90 -1.80 5.36
N GLY A 86 -3.13 -1.83 4.84
CA GLY A 86 -4.17 -2.73 5.35
C GLY A 86 -3.91 -4.21 5.04
N GLU A 87 -3.20 -4.53 3.98
CA GLU A 87 -2.76 -5.91 3.68
C GLU A 87 -1.67 -6.33 4.68
N LEU A 88 -0.68 -5.47 4.93
CA LEU A 88 0.33 -5.70 5.96
C LEU A 88 -0.30 -5.91 7.35
N GLN A 89 -1.26 -5.04 7.74
CA GLN A 89 -1.94 -5.15 9.03
C GLN A 89 -2.73 -6.47 9.19
N ALA A 90 -3.28 -7.01 8.10
CA ALA A 90 -4.01 -8.26 8.10
C ALA A 90 -3.11 -9.52 8.00
N LEU A 91 -1.79 -9.33 7.79
CA LEU A 91 -0.85 -10.40 7.52
C LEU A 91 -0.55 -11.21 8.79
N LYS A 92 -0.59 -12.53 8.65
CA LYS A 92 -0.19 -13.50 9.69
C LYS A 92 1.17 -14.12 9.34
N TRP A 93 1.87 -14.62 10.34
CA TRP A 93 3.10 -15.39 10.13
C TRP A 93 2.87 -16.64 9.27
N SER A 94 1.67 -17.25 9.35
CA SER A 94 1.27 -18.39 8.52
C SER A 94 1.08 -18.06 7.04
N ASP A 95 0.97 -16.79 6.67
CA ASP A 95 0.84 -16.35 5.29
C ASP A 95 2.23 -16.19 4.60
N ILE A 96 3.32 -16.41 5.35
CA ILE A 96 4.71 -16.28 4.88
C ILE A 96 5.34 -17.65 4.75
N ASP A 97 5.79 -17.98 3.55
CA ASP A 97 6.60 -19.16 3.29
C ASP A 97 8.08 -18.74 3.12
N PHE A 98 8.88 -19.09 4.13
CA PHE A 98 10.31 -18.80 4.13
C PHE A 98 11.12 -19.73 3.22
N CYS A 99 10.59 -20.92 2.89
CA CYS A 99 11.24 -21.89 2.02
C CYS A 99 11.10 -21.45 0.55
N SER A 100 9.87 -21.19 0.11
CA SER A 100 9.58 -20.68 -1.24
C SER A 100 9.86 -19.19 -1.39
N LYS A 101 10.19 -18.49 -0.29
CA LYS A 101 10.43 -17.04 -0.25
C LYS A 101 9.26 -16.24 -0.81
N THR A 102 8.04 -16.52 -0.32
CA THR A 102 6.82 -15.87 -0.80
C THR A 102 5.93 -15.43 0.35
N VAL A 103 5.05 -14.48 0.07
CA VAL A 103 3.96 -14.07 0.95
C VAL A 103 2.63 -14.15 0.22
N THR A 104 1.64 -14.78 0.85
CA THR A 104 0.27 -14.87 0.34
C THR A 104 -0.55 -13.70 0.87
N VAL A 105 -1.06 -12.87 -0.05
CA VAL A 105 -1.91 -11.71 0.26
C VAL A 105 -3.34 -12.03 -0.14
N ASN A 106 -4.20 -12.28 0.83
CA ASN A 106 -5.60 -12.64 0.61
C ASN A 106 -6.58 -11.89 1.53
N LYS A 107 -6.06 -11.01 2.37
CA LYS A 107 -6.83 -10.25 3.38
C LYS A 107 -6.41 -8.78 3.37
N ASN A 108 -7.34 -7.93 3.77
CA ASN A 108 -7.09 -6.50 3.95
C ASN A 108 -7.85 -6.00 5.18
N LEU A 109 -7.17 -5.24 6.03
CA LEU A 109 -7.80 -4.50 7.10
C LEU A 109 -8.40 -3.22 6.56
N SER A 110 -9.67 -2.98 6.82
CA SER A 110 -10.33 -1.71 6.51
C SER A 110 -11.00 -1.15 7.75
N MET A 111 -10.89 0.15 7.92
CA MET A 111 -11.65 0.87 8.95
C MET A 111 -13.06 1.10 8.43
N VAL A 112 -14.04 0.50 9.07
CA VAL A 112 -15.46 0.62 8.72
C VAL A 112 -16.15 1.49 9.78
N CYS A 113 -16.93 2.47 9.35
CA CYS A 113 -17.79 3.18 10.28
C CYS A 113 -18.78 2.19 10.92
N ASP A 114 -18.78 2.11 12.24
CA ASP A 114 -19.78 1.35 12.96
C ASP A 114 -21.14 2.05 12.82
N ARG A 115 -22.19 1.25 12.63
CA ARG A 115 -23.58 1.75 12.57
C ARG A 115 -24.35 1.13 13.73
N ASP A 116 -25.25 1.88 14.30
CA ASP A 116 -26.18 1.36 15.29
C ASP A 116 -27.26 0.47 14.64
N ARG A 117 -28.21 -0.02 15.45
CA ARG A 117 -29.33 -0.85 14.98
C ARG A 117 -30.26 -0.10 14.01
N ASN A 118 -30.27 1.23 14.06
CA ASN A 118 -31.07 2.10 13.18
C ASN A 118 -30.31 2.53 11.93
N GLY A 119 -29.06 2.04 11.71
CA GLY A 119 -28.24 2.39 10.57
C GLY A 119 -27.49 3.73 10.70
N GLU A 120 -27.59 4.42 11.83
CA GLU A 120 -26.90 5.67 12.09
C GLU A 120 -25.39 5.45 12.35
N ARG A 121 -24.58 6.40 11.90
CA ARG A 121 -23.11 6.31 12.06
C ARG A 121 -22.74 6.56 13.51
N LYS A 122 -22.09 5.57 14.13
CA LYS A 122 -21.37 5.78 15.39
C LYS A 122 -20.07 6.56 15.15
N ASN A 123 -19.70 7.39 16.12
CA ASN A 123 -18.49 8.23 16.04
C ASN A 123 -17.17 7.45 16.03
N HIS A 124 -17.20 6.11 16.11
CA HIS A 124 -15.99 5.29 16.06
C HIS A 124 -15.98 4.34 14.86
N LYS A 125 -14.77 4.15 14.35
CA LYS A 125 -14.49 3.21 13.27
C LYS A 125 -14.04 1.90 13.89
N LYS A 126 -14.62 0.79 13.43
CA LYS A 126 -14.15 -0.55 13.78
C LYS A 126 -13.22 -1.09 12.70
N ALA A 127 -12.12 -1.70 13.13
CA ALA A 127 -11.24 -2.45 12.25
C ALA A 127 -11.94 -3.74 11.81
N LYS A 128 -12.10 -3.95 10.51
CA LYS A 128 -12.66 -5.18 9.95
C LYS A 128 -11.70 -5.78 8.94
N ILE A 129 -11.25 -7.00 9.22
CA ILE A 129 -10.51 -7.79 8.25
C ILE A 129 -11.51 -8.36 7.27
N LYS A 130 -11.30 -8.08 5.99
CA LYS A 130 -12.09 -8.64 4.88
C LYS A 130 -11.16 -9.44 3.99
N GLY A 131 -11.63 -10.55 3.45
CA GLY A 131 -11.02 -11.17 2.29
C GLY A 131 -10.96 -10.17 1.13
N THR A 132 -10.00 -10.33 0.24
CA THR A 132 -9.89 -9.48 -0.95
C THR A 132 -11.12 -9.70 -1.83
N LYS A 133 -11.81 -8.59 -2.18
CA LYS A 133 -13.06 -8.63 -2.96
C LYS A 133 -12.87 -9.06 -4.42
N THR A 134 -11.65 -9.07 -4.93
CA THR A 134 -11.33 -9.35 -6.34
C THR A 134 -10.28 -10.45 -6.42
N THR A 135 -10.31 -11.22 -7.50
CA THR A 135 -9.31 -12.25 -7.82
C THR A 135 -7.89 -11.68 -7.84
N SER A 136 -7.72 -10.45 -8.34
CA SER A 136 -6.44 -9.73 -8.34
C SER A 136 -5.94 -9.30 -6.96
N GLY A 137 -6.83 -9.28 -5.96
CA GLY A 137 -6.45 -9.04 -4.56
C GLY A 137 -5.84 -10.27 -3.88
N ASN A 138 -6.16 -11.49 -4.36
CA ASN A 138 -5.55 -12.73 -3.88
C ASN A 138 -4.34 -13.03 -4.75
N ARG A 139 -3.15 -12.86 -4.19
CA ARG A 139 -1.90 -12.98 -4.91
C ARG A 139 -0.76 -13.46 -4.05
N ILE A 140 0.25 -14.01 -4.71
CA ILE A 140 1.54 -14.36 -4.10
C ILE A 140 2.56 -13.31 -4.54
N VAL A 141 3.28 -12.75 -3.57
CA VAL A 141 4.36 -11.78 -3.81
C VAL A 141 5.69 -12.43 -3.42
N PRO A 142 6.69 -12.45 -4.29
CA PRO A 142 8.01 -12.97 -3.96
C PRO A 142 8.71 -12.05 -2.95
N LEU A 143 9.49 -12.66 -2.07
CA LEU A 143 10.27 -11.97 -1.05
C LEU A 143 11.75 -11.99 -1.43
N ASN A 144 12.33 -10.81 -1.58
CA ASN A 144 13.77 -10.68 -1.73
C ASN A 144 14.49 -10.91 -0.38
N THR A 145 15.81 -10.99 -0.41
CA THR A 145 16.65 -11.25 0.77
C THR A 145 16.45 -10.18 1.85
N LYS A 146 16.20 -8.93 1.48
CA LYS A 146 16.00 -7.81 2.41
C LYS A 146 14.66 -7.92 3.14
N ALA A 147 13.58 -8.26 2.43
CA ALA A 147 12.27 -8.51 3.03
C ALA A 147 12.31 -9.68 4.01
N ILE A 148 12.99 -10.78 3.64
CA ILE A 148 13.17 -11.95 4.51
C ILE A 148 13.98 -11.60 5.76
N ALA A 149 15.09 -10.87 5.60
CA ALA A 149 15.91 -10.42 6.73
C ALA A 149 15.10 -9.53 7.68
N ALA A 150 14.31 -8.60 7.15
CA ALA A 150 13.44 -7.75 7.95
C ALA A 150 12.43 -8.56 8.78
N LEU A 151 11.78 -9.56 8.18
CA LEU A 151 10.85 -10.45 8.90
C LEU A 151 11.55 -11.28 9.98
N LYS A 152 12.72 -11.86 9.70
CA LYS A 152 13.50 -12.64 10.67
C LYS A 152 13.97 -11.75 11.84
N ASN A 153 14.41 -10.54 11.56
CA ASN A 153 14.78 -9.56 12.57
C ASN A 153 13.57 -9.18 13.44
N LEU A 154 12.42 -8.90 12.82
CA LEU A 154 11.19 -8.58 13.52
C LEU A 154 10.76 -9.73 14.45
N HIS A 155 10.77 -10.96 13.94
CA HIS A 155 10.45 -12.15 14.74
C HIS A 155 11.38 -12.32 15.94
N THR A 156 12.69 -12.09 15.75
CA THR A 156 13.69 -12.12 16.82
C THR A 156 13.42 -11.03 17.87
N ILE A 157 13.06 -9.81 17.44
CA ILE A 157 12.71 -8.71 18.33
C ILE A 157 11.46 -9.07 19.13
N TYR A 158 10.42 -9.63 18.50
CA TYR A 158 9.19 -10.05 19.17
C TYR A 158 9.45 -11.09 20.22
N ARG A 159 10.22 -12.15 19.88
CA ARG A 159 10.62 -13.18 20.82
C ARG A 159 11.37 -12.62 22.02
N LYS A 160 12.36 -11.73 21.81
CA LYS A 160 13.11 -11.08 22.90
C LYS A 160 12.25 -10.21 23.80
N LYS A 161 11.17 -9.63 23.26
CA LYS A 161 10.24 -8.76 24.01
C LYS A 161 9.03 -9.51 24.58
N GLY A 162 8.94 -10.83 24.41
CA GLY A 162 7.78 -11.63 24.86
C GLY A 162 6.49 -11.32 24.10
N ILE A 163 6.56 -10.75 22.89
CA ILE A 163 5.39 -10.46 22.07
C ILE A 163 4.93 -11.76 21.39
N CYS A 164 3.83 -12.31 21.87
CA CYS A 164 3.19 -13.49 21.29
C CYS A 164 1.97 -13.03 20.46
N SER A 165 2.05 -13.15 19.14
CA SER A 165 0.96 -12.78 18.23
C SER A 165 1.02 -13.60 16.95
N PRO A 166 -0.13 -14.10 16.45
CA PRO A 166 -0.19 -14.75 15.15
C PRO A 166 0.00 -13.73 14.00
N ASN A 167 -0.17 -12.42 14.28
CA ASN A 167 -0.06 -11.36 13.29
C ASN A 167 1.38 -10.85 13.18
N VAL A 168 1.80 -10.52 11.97
CA VAL A 168 3.11 -9.90 11.70
C VAL A 168 3.18 -8.50 12.29
N VAL A 169 2.05 -7.78 12.29
CA VAL A 169 1.94 -6.44 12.84
C VAL A 169 1.32 -6.50 14.22
N ALA A 170 2.17 -6.50 15.25
CA ALA A 170 1.74 -6.54 16.64
C ALA A 170 2.41 -5.45 17.47
N SER A 171 1.65 -4.85 18.38
CA SER A 171 2.15 -3.95 19.43
C SER A 171 2.87 -4.74 20.52
N LEU A 172 3.47 -4.03 21.47
CA LEU A 172 4.11 -4.67 22.64
C LEU A 172 3.13 -5.54 23.46
N ASN A 173 1.85 -5.23 23.43
CA ASN A 173 0.80 -5.98 24.13
C ASN A 173 0.13 -7.04 23.23
N GLY A 174 0.71 -7.38 22.08
CA GLY A 174 0.16 -8.34 21.13
C GLY A 174 -1.00 -7.84 20.27
N ASN A 175 -1.52 -6.63 20.52
CA ASN A 175 -2.60 -6.03 19.76
C ASN A 175 -2.10 -5.53 18.39
N MET A 176 -3.00 -5.40 17.43
CA MET A 176 -2.67 -4.87 16.10
C MET A 176 -2.29 -3.38 16.19
N LEU A 177 -1.23 -2.98 15.47
CA LEU A 177 -0.89 -1.56 15.31
C LEU A 177 -1.87 -0.87 14.36
N SER A 178 -2.32 0.32 14.74
CA SER A 178 -3.14 1.17 13.87
C SER A 178 -2.32 1.78 12.73
N ASN A 179 -3.02 2.29 11.70
CA ASN A 179 -2.37 3.01 10.60
C ASN A 179 -1.56 4.21 11.09
N ASP A 180 -2.08 4.96 12.05
CA ASP A 180 -1.40 6.13 12.62
C ASP A 180 -0.15 5.74 13.43
N GLN A 181 -0.18 4.58 14.09
CA GLN A 181 1.00 4.05 14.78
C GLN A 181 2.09 3.63 13.77
N LEU A 182 1.73 2.96 12.68
CA LEU A 182 2.66 2.62 11.60
C LEU A 182 3.22 3.87 10.91
N GLN A 183 2.38 4.90 10.69
CA GLN A 183 2.82 6.17 10.13
C GLN A 183 3.83 6.87 11.07
N ARG A 184 3.61 6.83 12.38
CA ARG A 184 4.58 7.34 13.37
C ARG A 184 5.89 6.56 13.36
N VAL A 185 5.83 5.24 13.16
CA VAL A 185 7.04 4.41 12.98
C VAL A 185 7.80 4.87 11.73
N LEU A 186 7.11 5.05 10.60
CA LEU A 186 7.70 5.55 9.36
C LEU A 186 8.38 6.90 9.57
N HIS A 187 7.69 7.88 10.16
CA HIS A 187 8.28 9.22 10.41
C HIS A 187 9.53 9.16 11.27
N ARG A 188 9.55 8.27 12.28
CA ARG A 188 10.75 8.06 13.08
C ARG A 188 11.90 7.44 12.30
N VAL A 189 11.61 6.46 11.43
CA VAL A 189 12.62 5.84 10.57
C VAL A 189 13.18 6.87 9.60
N LEU A 190 12.33 7.66 8.93
CA LEU A 190 12.74 8.74 8.02
C LEU A 190 13.65 9.78 8.75
N LYS A 191 13.27 10.17 9.97
CA LYS A 191 14.07 11.12 10.76
C LYS A 191 15.48 10.59 11.03
N TYR A 192 15.62 9.31 11.40
CA TYR A 192 16.95 8.71 11.67
C TYR A 192 17.70 8.38 10.37
N ALA A 193 17.02 8.25 9.26
CA ALA A 193 17.60 8.11 7.93
C ALA A 193 17.93 9.46 7.28
N GLU A 194 17.69 10.59 8.00
CA GLU A 194 17.92 11.97 7.53
C GLU A 194 17.15 12.32 6.26
N ILE A 195 15.97 11.69 6.06
CA ILE A 195 15.08 11.94 4.92
C ILE A 195 14.01 12.93 5.35
N SER A 196 14.07 14.16 4.83
CA SER A 196 13.16 15.27 5.19
C SER A 196 11.92 15.38 4.32
N LYS A 197 11.77 14.50 3.30
CA LYS A 197 10.60 14.50 2.40
C LYS A 197 9.32 14.18 3.17
N PRO A 198 8.18 14.86 2.90
CA PRO A 198 6.87 14.45 3.42
C PRO A 198 6.51 13.09 2.83
N PHE A 199 6.46 12.05 3.65
CA PHE A 199 6.34 10.67 3.17
C PHE A 199 5.28 9.88 3.94
N THR A 200 4.51 9.09 3.23
CA THR A 200 3.43 8.27 3.77
C THR A 200 3.67 6.78 3.52
N LEU A 201 2.97 5.92 4.27
CA LEU A 201 3.04 4.47 4.07
C LEU A 201 2.68 4.05 2.63
N HIS A 202 1.79 4.80 1.96
CA HIS A 202 1.42 4.49 0.58
C HIS A 202 2.56 4.77 -0.42
N GLN A 203 3.40 5.74 -0.12
CA GLN A 203 4.56 6.07 -0.95
C GLN A 203 5.66 5.02 -0.89
N LEU A 204 5.74 4.20 0.17
CA LEU A 204 6.61 3.00 0.19
C LEU A 204 6.24 2.01 -0.92
N ARG A 205 4.95 1.87 -1.20
CA ARG A 205 4.49 1.04 -2.32
C ARG A 205 4.83 1.68 -3.68
N HIS A 206 4.76 3.00 -3.78
CA HIS A 206 5.23 3.71 -4.97
C HIS A 206 6.74 3.51 -5.16
N THR A 207 7.52 3.60 -4.10
CA THR A 207 8.96 3.31 -4.11
C THR A 207 9.25 1.90 -4.61
N PHE A 208 8.55 0.88 -4.08
CA PHE A 208 8.67 -0.49 -4.57
C PHE A 208 8.43 -0.60 -6.07
N ALA A 209 7.33 -0.02 -6.56
CA ALA A 209 6.96 -0.09 -7.97
C ALA A 209 7.99 0.63 -8.86
N THR A 210 8.39 1.85 -8.49
CA THR A 210 9.39 2.64 -9.22
C THR A 210 10.72 1.90 -9.31
N GLN A 211 11.25 1.41 -8.18
CA GLN A 211 12.52 0.70 -8.17
C GLN A 211 12.46 -0.62 -8.94
N THR A 212 11.34 -1.33 -8.86
CA THR A 212 11.15 -2.60 -9.58
C THR A 212 11.06 -2.38 -11.08
N LEU A 213 10.38 -1.32 -11.54
CA LEU A 213 10.31 -0.94 -12.95
C LEU A 213 11.68 -0.47 -13.45
N ASN A 214 12.40 0.37 -12.71
CA ASN A 214 13.77 0.80 -13.04
C ASN A 214 14.75 -0.36 -13.12
N ALA A 215 14.51 -1.44 -12.36
CA ALA A 215 15.29 -2.67 -12.46
C ALA A 215 14.92 -3.55 -13.67
N GLY A 216 14.05 -3.08 -14.57
CA GLY A 216 13.66 -3.77 -15.80
C GLY A 216 12.61 -4.87 -15.63
N VAL A 217 11.96 -4.98 -14.47
CA VAL A 217 10.88 -5.96 -14.29
C VAL A 217 9.66 -5.55 -15.12
N PRO A 218 9.08 -6.46 -15.95
CA PRO A 218 7.94 -6.14 -16.79
C PRO A 218 6.76 -5.58 -15.99
N ILE A 219 6.12 -4.53 -16.52
CA ILE A 219 4.99 -3.84 -15.87
C ILE A 219 3.83 -4.76 -15.51
N THR A 220 3.58 -5.79 -16.32
CA THR A 220 2.56 -6.81 -16.06
C THR A 220 2.84 -7.60 -14.78
N VAL A 221 4.11 -7.91 -14.52
CA VAL A 221 4.58 -8.60 -13.31
C VAL A 221 4.46 -7.67 -12.10
N VAL A 222 4.92 -6.42 -12.21
CA VAL A 222 4.80 -5.41 -11.16
C VAL A 222 3.32 -5.18 -10.81
N SER A 223 2.46 -5.03 -11.82
CA SER A 223 1.01 -4.87 -11.65
C SER A 223 0.38 -6.05 -10.89
N LYS A 224 0.79 -7.29 -11.20
CA LYS A 224 0.36 -8.51 -10.51
C LYS A 224 0.80 -8.49 -9.04
N TRP A 225 2.07 -8.17 -8.74
CA TRP A 225 2.57 -8.09 -7.35
C TRP A 225 1.90 -7.00 -6.55
N LEU A 226 1.59 -5.88 -7.19
CA LEU A 226 0.83 -4.80 -6.57
C LEU A 226 -0.65 -5.18 -6.35
N GLY A 227 -1.20 -6.13 -7.09
CA GLY A 227 -2.62 -6.51 -7.05
C GLY A 227 -3.51 -5.40 -7.60
N HIS A 228 -3.15 -4.85 -8.74
CA HIS A 228 -4.03 -4.00 -9.53
C HIS A 228 -4.94 -4.86 -10.40
N ALA A 229 -6.22 -4.50 -10.48
CA ALA A 229 -7.19 -5.24 -11.29
C ALA A 229 -6.93 -5.10 -12.79
N ASN A 230 -6.27 -4.01 -13.21
CA ASN A 230 -5.92 -3.72 -14.59
C ASN A 230 -4.49 -3.13 -14.63
N VAL A 231 -3.69 -3.62 -15.56
CA VAL A 231 -2.32 -3.13 -15.83
C VAL A 231 -2.31 -1.64 -16.18
N SER A 232 -3.37 -1.14 -16.81
CA SER A 232 -3.54 0.29 -17.13
C SER A 232 -3.44 1.20 -15.90
N VAL A 233 -3.82 0.70 -14.71
CA VAL A 233 -3.66 1.46 -13.46
C VAL A 233 -2.18 1.66 -13.15
N THR A 234 -1.36 0.62 -13.33
CA THR A 234 0.09 0.69 -13.13
C THR A 234 0.73 1.57 -14.20
N TYR A 235 0.36 1.38 -15.46
CA TYR A 235 0.87 2.16 -16.58
C TYR A 235 0.62 3.67 -16.37
N ASN A 236 -0.64 4.07 -16.17
CA ASN A 236 -1.00 5.47 -15.98
C ASN A 236 -0.39 6.09 -14.72
N THR A 237 -0.04 5.28 -13.73
CA THR A 237 0.57 5.76 -12.50
C THR A 237 2.07 5.97 -12.64
N TYR A 238 2.75 5.11 -13.41
CA TYR A 238 4.22 5.09 -13.51
C TYR A 238 4.74 5.38 -14.93
N ILE A 239 3.96 6.05 -15.77
CA ILE A 239 4.30 6.35 -17.16
C ILE A 239 5.65 7.05 -17.28
N HIS A 240 5.92 8.03 -16.42
CA HIS A 240 7.18 8.80 -16.40
C HIS A 240 8.40 7.93 -16.06
N VAL A 241 8.21 6.88 -15.25
CA VAL A 241 9.27 5.89 -14.95
C VAL A 241 9.54 5.02 -16.17
N LEU A 242 8.48 4.64 -16.90
CA LEU A 242 8.60 3.83 -18.12
C LEU A 242 9.29 4.58 -19.24
N GLU A 243 9.01 5.87 -19.40
CA GLU A 243 9.69 6.75 -20.38
C GLU A 243 11.21 6.82 -20.13
N SER A 244 11.65 6.88 -18.86
CA SER A 244 13.07 6.85 -18.53
C SER A 244 13.73 5.50 -18.82
N VAL A 245 13.02 4.40 -18.60
CA VAL A 245 13.48 3.04 -18.94
C VAL A 245 13.54 2.85 -20.44
N GLU A 246 12.59 3.40 -21.20
CA GLU A 246 12.57 3.34 -22.66
C GLU A 246 13.77 4.07 -23.27
N THR A 247 14.14 5.23 -22.74
CA THR A 247 15.36 5.96 -23.16
C THR A 247 16.63 5.09 -22.96
N THR A 248 16.71 4.39 -21.86
CA THR A 248 17.83 3.45 -21.57
C THR A 248 17.81 2.26 -22.54
N ALA A 249 16.63 1.76 -22.90
CA ALA A 249 16.49 0.64 -23.85
C ALA A 249 16.96 1.02 -25.27
N VAL A 250 16.70 2.26 -25.69
CA VAL A 250 17.20 2.79 -26.99
C VAL A 250 18.74 2.77 -27.04
N THR A 251 19.39 3.20 -25.96
CA THR A 251 20.87 3.16 -25.86
C THR A 251 21.42 1.73 -25.95
N LEU A 252 20.68 0.74 -25.42
CA LEU A 252 21.05 -0.68 -25.55
C LEU A 252 20.87 -1.19 -26.97
N LEU A 253 19.88 -0.70 -27.73
CA LEU A 253 19.68 -1.08 -29.14
C LEU A 253 20.82 -0.56 -30.04
N GLU A 254 21.39 0.61 -29.71
CA GLU A 254 22.53 1.16 -30.43
C GLU A 254 23.84 0.36 -30.22
N ALA A 255 23.87 -0.50 -29.19
CA ALA A 255 25.02 -1.35 -28.86
C ALA A 255 24.95 -2.76 -29.49
N ILE A 256 23.87 -3.09 -30.24
CA ILE A 256 23.68 -4.34 -30.98
C ILE A 256 24.07 -4.13 -32.44
#